data_edc03fbfd1c99eaab53d1698314f1d3f
#
_entry.id   edc03fbfd1c99eaab53d1698314f1d3f
#
_cell.length_a   1.000
_cell.length_b   1.000
_cell.length_c   1.000
_cell.angle_alpha   90.00
_cell.angle_beta   90.00
_cell.angle_gamma   90.00
#
_symmetry.space_group_name_H-M   'P 1'
#
loop_
_entity.id
_entity.type
_entity.pdbx_description
1 polymer ?
#
loop_
_entity_poly.entity_id
_entity_poly.type
_entity_poly.pdbx_seq_one_letter_code
_entity_poly.pdbx_strand_id
1 'polypeptide(L)'
;KDKKNSNGKRFYALKDISFKIPQGEVVGILGTNGSGKSTMSVILAGISEIDEGEMIVNGEQSLIAINTGLNQQLTGLENIELKGALLGLTKKRIKEITEGVIEFAEIGDFLYQPVKKYSSGMKSRLGFSINLCLDPDILIVDEALSVGDKGFAQKCINKMKEIKTQGKTIVFISHSLPQV
;
A
#
# COMPACT_ATOMS: atom_id res chain seq x y z
N LYS A 1 -16.45 1.74 15.69
CA LYS A 1 -16.72 1.08 17.00
C LYS A 1 -15.80 1.73 18.02
N ASP A 2 -16.34 2.54 18.90
CA ASP A 2 -15.61 3.19 20.01
C ASP A 2 -14.87 2.16 20.85
N LYS A 3 -13.55 2.10 20.72
CA LYS A 3 -12.71 1.38 21.68
C LYS A 3 -12.59 2.25 22.92
N LYS A 4 -13.42 1.97 23.92
CA LYS A 4 -13.25 2.52 25.28
C LYS A 4 -12.12 1.74 25.98
N ASN A 5 -11.21 2.45 26.64
CA ASN A 5 -10.26 1.81 27.55
C ASN A 5 -10.99 1.27 28.78
N SER A 6 -10.30 0.49 29.63
CA SER A 6 -10.85 -0.11 30.87
C SER A 6 -11.51 0.90 31.81
N ASN A 7 -11.26 2.21 31.66
CA ASN A 7 -11.85 3.30 32.46
C ASN A 7 -12.97 4.06 31.71
N GLY A 8 -13.48 3.57 30.59
CA GLY A 8 -14.57 4.21 29.84
C GLY A 8 -14.18 5.50 29.10
N LYS A 9 -12.91 5.90 29.09
CA LYS A 9 -12.44 7.08 28.35
C LYS A 9 -12.16 6.72 26.88
N ARG A 10 -12.51 7.64 25.95
CA ARG A 10 -12.13 7.52 24.54
C ARG A 10 -10.62 7.56 24.40
N PHE A 11 -10.07 6.64 23.63
CA PHE A 11 -8.66 6.65 23.23
C PHE A 11 -8.57 7.21 21.82
N TYR A 12 -7.84 8.31 21.66
CA TYR A 12 -7.53 8.89 20.36
C TYR A 12 -6.23 8.27 19.85
N ALA A 13 -6.30 7.53 18.74
CA ALA A 13 -5.12 7.04 18.04
C ALA A 13 -4.35 8.19 17.37
N LEU A 14 -5.09 9.19 16.88
CA LEU A 14 -4.61 10.44 16.31
C LEU A 14 -5.44 11.58 16.89
N LYS A 15 -4.80 12.69 17.26
CA LYS A 15 -5.49 13.84 17.85
C LYS A 15 -4.90 15.15 17.33
N ASP A 16 -5.78 16.06 16.87
CA ASP A 16 -5.44 17.42 16.46
C ASP A 16 -4.31 17.46 15.40
N ILE A 17 -4.41 16.57 14.39
CA ILE A 17 -3.44 16.49 13.30
C ILE A 17 -3.96 17.28 12.10
N SER A 18 -3.14 18.22 11.62
CA SER A 18 -3.42 19.00 10.41
C SER A 18 -2.18 19.12 9.55
N PHE A 19 -2.28 18.75 8.28
CA PHE A 19 -1.20 18.92 7.30
C PHE A 19 -1.76 18.96 5.88
N LYS A 20 -0.94 19.40 4.94
CA LYS A 20 -1.22 19.39 3.51
C LYS A 20 -0.04 18.77 2.78
N ILE A 21 -0.31 17.92 1.81
CA ILE A 21 0.69 17.35 0.92
C ILE A 21 0.37 17.86 -0.49
N PRO A 22 1.25 18.68 -1.09
CA PRO A 22 1.10 19.10 -2.48
C PRO A 22 1.17 17.91 -3.42
N GLN A 23 0.46 17.97 -4.55
CA GLN A 23 0.53 16.97 -5.59
C GLN A 23 1.97 16.83 -6.14
N GLY A 24 2.42 15.62 -6.38
CA GLY A 24 3.76 15.33 -6.90
C GLY A 24 4.88 15.35 -5.86
N GLU A 25 4.57 15.64 -4.60
CA GLU A 25 5.55 15.64 -3.52
C GLU A 25 5.80 14.22 -2.95
N VAL A 26 7.00 14.05 -2.40
CA VAL A 26 7.38 12.87 -1.62
C VAL A 26 7.50 13.28 -0.16
N VAL A 27 6.67 12.72 0.69
CA VAL A 27 6.59 13.08 2.11
C VAL A 27 6.83 11.86 2.99
N GLY A 28 7.65 12.03 4.03
CA GLY A 28 7.89 11.03 5.08
C GLY A 28 7.12 11.34 6.36
N ILE A 29 6.30 10.40 6.81
CA ILE A 29 5.66 10.44 8.13
C ILE A 29 6.44 9.52 9.06
N LEU A 30 7.13 10.12 10.03
CA LEU A 30 7.99 9.41 10.96
C LEU A 30 7.40 9.38 12.36
N GLY A 31 7.64 8.31 13.08
CA GLY A 31 7.21 8.20 14.46
C GLY A 31 7.58 6.86 15.10
N THR A 32 7.61 6.83 16.42
CA THR A 32 7.88 5.62 17.20
C THR A 32 6.74 4.60 17.10
N ASN A 33 6.97 3.37 17.55
CA ASN A 33 5.90 2.36 17.62
C ASN A 33 4.79 2.85 18.57
N GLY A 34 3.53 2.65 18.15
CA GLY A 34 2.36 3.12 18.90
C GLY A 34 1.99 4.59 18.68
N SER A 35 2.71 5.37 17.86
CA SER A 35 2.39 6.79 17.60
C SER A 35 1.21 7.02 16.63
N GLY A 36 0.51 5.97 16.20
CA GLY A 36 -0.64 6.08 15.30
C GLY A 36 -0.33 5.97 13.81
N LYS A 37 0.90 5.66 13.41
CA LYS A 37 1.32 5.54 11.99
C LYS A 37 0.42 4.61 11.17
N SER A 38 0.18 3.39 11.66
CA SER A 38 -0.67 2.42 10.95
C SER A 38 -2.15 2.86 10.91
N THR A 39 -2.60 3.66 11.86
CA THR A 39 -3.91 4.32 11.79
C THR A 39 -3.91 5.39 10.71
N MET A 40 -2.85 6.19 10.64
CA MET A 40 -2.69 7.20 9.61
C MET A 40 -2.63 6.57 8.21
N SER A 41 -1.88 5.46 8.00
CA SER A 41 -1.78 4.81 6.70
C SER A 41 -3.13 4.31 6.18
N VAL A 42 -3.95 3.69 7.02
CA VAL A 42 -5.28 3.20 6.60
C VAL A 42 -6.29 4.32 6.40
N ILE A 43 -6.19 5.43 7.14
CA ILE A 43 -7.01 6.63 6.91
C ILE A 43 -6.62 7.28 5.58
N LEU A 44 -5.34 7.56 5.36
CA LEU A 44 -4.84 8.16 4.11
C LEU A 44 -5.16 7.30 2.88
N ALA A 45 -5.26 5.99 3.04
CA ALA A 45 -5.66 5.07 1.99
C ALA A 45 -7.19 4.97 1.77
N GLY A 46 -7.99 5.73 2.51
CA GLY A 46 -9.44 5.66 2.44
C GLY A 46 -10.06 4.34 2.93
N ILE A 47 -9.28 3.52 3.63
CA ILE A 47 -9.74 2.23 4.17
C ILE A 47 -10.52 2.42 5.48
N SER A 48 -10.18 3.46 6.24
CA SER A 48 -10.83 3.82 7.49
C SER A 48 -11.32 5.26 7.44
N GLU A 49 -12.50 5.51 7.97
CA GLU A 49 -13.03 6.85 8.14
C GLU A 49 -12.38 7.56 9.35
N ILE A 50 -12.42 8.88 9.33
CA ILE A 50 -12.06 9.73 10.48
C ILE A 50 -13.29 9.94 11.37
N ASP A 51 -13.10 10.02 12.69
CA ASP A 51 -14.20 10.29 13.63
C ASP A 51 -14.58 11.77 13.66
N GLU A 52 -13.60 12.67 13.54
CA GLU A 52 -13.77 14.12 13.61
C GLU A 52 -12.79 14.82 12.66
N GLY A 53 -13.17 15.98 12.12
CA GLY A 53 -12.35 16.76 11.20
C GLY A 53 -12.73 16.55 9.73
N GLU A 54 -11.80 16.90 8.84
CA GLU A 54 -11.99 16.81 7.39
C GLU A 54 -10.74 16.23 6.73
N MET A 55 -10.94 15.37 5.74
CA MET A 55 -9.89 14.87 4.87
C MET A 55 -10.29 15.05 3.42
N ILE A 56 -9.53 15.83 2.69
CA ILE A 56 -9.72 16.05 1.25
C ILE A 56 -8.58 15.38 0.51
N VAL A 57 -8.91 14.49 -0.41
CA VAL A 57 -7.94 13.77 -1.25
C VAL A 57 -8.32 13.93 -2.70
N ASN A 58 -7.37 14.36 -3.51
CA ASN A 58 -7.55 14.56 -4.95
C ASN A 58 -6.79 13.47 -5.71
N GLY A 59 -7.48 12.40 -6.08
CA GLY A 59 -6.93 11.29 -6.85
C GLY A 59 -7.12 9.91 -6.20
N GLU A 60 -6.72 8.88 -6.92
CA GLU A 60 -6.80 7.50 -6.46
C GLU A 60 -5.62 7.18 -5.53
N GLN A 61 -5.94 6.57 -4.37
CA GLN A 61 -4.95 6.18 -3.39
C GLN A 61 -4.67 4.68 -3.46
N SER A 62 -3.43 4.28 -3.24
CA SER A 62 -3.07 2.87 -3.03
C SER A 62 -2.14 2.72 -1.85
N LEU A 63 -2.45 1.77 -0.96
CA LEU A 63 -1.63 1.44 0.19
C LEU A 63 -0.77 0.20 -0.10
N ILE A 64 0.53 0.40 -0.04
CA ILE A 64 1.49 -0.68 0.00
C ILE A 64 1.87 -0.91 1.47
N ALA A 65 1.33 -1.97 2.05
CA ALA A 65 1.69 -2.42 3.39
C ALA A 65 2.03 -3.92 3.35
N ILE A 66 2.84 -4.36 4.31
CA ILE A 66 3.23 -5.77 4.42
C ILE A 66 1.97 -6.61 4.67
N ASN A 67 1.75 -7.65 3.85
CA ASN A 67 0.64 -8.62 3.94
C ASN A 67 -0.77 -8.10 3.67
N THR A 68 -0.96 -7.00 2.95
CA THR A 68 -2.28 -6.43 2.73
C THR A 68 -3.04 -7.05 1.57
N GLY A 69 -4.20 -7.62 1.90
CA GLY A 69 -5.30 -7.80 0.98
C GLY A 69 -5.22 -9.00 0.03
N LEU A 70 -4.22 -9.90 0.16
CA LEU A 70 -4.19 -11.12 -0.64
C LEU A 70 -5.09 -12.20 -0.03
N ASN A 71 -6.03 -12.72 -0.82
CA ASN A 71 -6.79 -13.90 -0.47
C ASN A 71 -5.91 -15.16 -0.64
N GLN A 72 -5.63 -15.81 0.46
CA GLN A 72 -4.71 -16.96 0.49
C GLN A 72 -5.23 -18.21 -0.20
N GLN A 73 -6.54 -18.34 -0.40
CA GLN A 73 -7.15 -19.49 -1.08
C GLN A 73 -7.12 -19.33 -2.60
N LEU A 74 -7.01 -18.13 -3.10
CA LEU A 74 -6.91 -17.81 -4.51
C LEU A 74 -5.47 -17.88 -5.00
N THR A 75 -5.30 -18.13 -6.30
CA THR A 75 -4.00 -18.04 -6.99
C THR A 75 -3.53 -16.59 -7.04
N GLY A 76 -2.27 -16.36 -7.41
CA GLY A 76 -1.75 -15.03 -7.65
C GLY A 76 -2.52 -14.30 -8.74
N LEU A 77 -2.84 -14.99 -9.84
CA LEU A 77 -3.63 -14.45 -10.95
C LEU A 77 -5.03 -14.03 -10.50
N GLU A 78 -5.75 -14.91 -9.80
CA GLU A 78 -7.09 -14.61 -9.28
C GLU A 78 -7.08 -13.44 -8.26
N ASN A 79 -6.00 -13.26 -7.51
CA ASN A 79 -5.85 -12.10 -6.62
C ASN A 79 -5.71 -10.78 -7.42
N ILE A 80 -4.99 -10.79 -8.54
CA ILE A 80 -4.89 -9.61 -9.42
C ILE A 80 -6.27 -9.27 -9.98
N GLU A 81 -6.98 -10.26 -10.52
CA GLU A 81 -8.32 -10.11 -11.08
C GLU A 81 -9.33 -9.61 -10.03
N LEU A 82 -9.32 -10.21 -8.84
CA LEU A 82 -10.17 -9.80 -7.72
C LEU A 82 -9.92 -8.34 -7.34
N LYS A 83 -8.66 -7.94 -7.21
CA LYS A 83 -8.31 -6.56 -6.86
C LYS A 83 -8.79 -5.58 -7.93
N GLY A 84 -8.56 -5.89 -9.21
CA GLY A 84 -9.04 -5.08 -10.33
C GLY A 84 -10.57 -4.98 -10.38
N ALA A 85 -11.27 -6.09 -10.14
CA ALA A 85 -12.72 -6.11 -10.10
C ALA A 85 -13.31 -5.28 -8.93
N LEU A 86 -12.70 -5.37 -7.74
CA LEU A 86 -13.10 -4.57 -6.58
C LEU A 86 -12.93 -3.06 -6.80
N LEU A 87 -11.97 -2.67 -7.63
CA LEU A 87 -11.75 -1.28 -8.04
C LEU A 87 -12.59 -0.85 -9.25
N GLY A 88 -13.46 -1.73 -9.75
CA GLY A 88 -14.32 -1.43 -10.91
C GLY A 88 -13.58 -1.31 -12.24
N LEU A 89 -12.38 -1.88 -12.35
CA LEU A 89 -11.58 -1.79 -13.57
C LEU A 89 -12.16 -2.63 -14.69
N THR A 90 -11.98 -2.17 -15.94
CA THR A 90 -12.37 -2.94 -17.12
C THR A 90 -11.51 -4.19 -17.29
N LYS A 91 -12.05 -5.22 -17.96
CA LYS A 91 -11.30 -6.45 -18.27
C LYS A 91 -10.00 -6.16 -19.02
N LYS A 92 -10.01 -5.17 -19.94
CA LYS A 92 -8.81 -4.75 -20.67
C LYS A 92 -7.73 -4.22 -19.68
N ARG A 93 -8.14 -3.32 -18.77
CA ARG A 93 -7.22 -2.75 -17.78
C ARG A 93 -6.67 -3.79 -16.81
N ILE A 94 -7.51 -4.75 -16.39
CA ILE A 94 -7.07 -5.87 -15.53
C ILE A 94 -5.99 -6.69 -16.26
N LYS A 95 -6.17 -6.97 -17.56
CA LYS A 95 -5.17 -7.70 -18.35
C LYS A 95 -3.84 -6.95 -18.42
N GLU A 96 -3.85 -5.65 -18.71
CA GLU A 96 -2.65 -4.79 -18.72
C GLU A 96 -1.91 -4.82 -17.37
N ILE A 97 -2.66 -4.67 -16.26
CA ILE A 97 -2.11 -4.75 -14.91
C ILE A 97 -1.51 -6.14 -14.67
N THR A 98 -2.19 -7.20 -15.09
CA THR A 98 -1.71 -8.59 -14.92
C THR A 98 -0.35 -8.79 -15.61
N GLU A 99 -0.20 -8.31 -16.83
CA GLU A 99 1.07 -8.37 -17.57
C GLU A 99 2.19 -7.63 -16.81
N GLY A 100 1.93 -6.42 -16.33
CA GLY A 100 2.87 -5.65 -15.53
C GLY A 100 3.23 -6.31 -14.19
N VAL A 101 2.25 -6.92 -13.52
CA VAL A 101 2.48 -7.64 -12.26
C VAL A 101 3.35 -8.87 -12.47
N ILE A 102 3.11 -9.63 -13.54
CA ILE A 102 3.91 -10.82 -13.89
C ILE A 102 5.38 -10.42 -14.07
N GLU A 103 5.62 -9.37 -14.87
CA GLU A 103 6.96 -8.86 -15.14
C GLU A 103 7.65 -8.32 -13.89
N PHE A 104 6.91 -7.58 -13.05
CA PHE A 104 7.50 -6.93 -11.88
C PHE A 104 7.72 -7.88 -10.70
N ALA A 105 6.76 -8.77 -10.40
CA ALA A 105 6.81 -9.65 -9.23
C ALA A 105 7.84 -10.78 -9.34
N GLU A 106 8.11 -11.25 -10.57
CA GLU A 106 9.08 -12.34 -10.85
C GLU A 106 8.85 -13.58 -9.99
N ILE A 107 7.59 -14.01 -9.87
CA ILE A 107 7.20 -15.21 -9.09
C ILE A 107 7.00 -16.45 -9.95
N GLY A 108 7.17 -16.32 -11.28
CA GLY A 108 7.10 -17.44 -12.22
C GLY A 108 5.78 -18.23 -12.13
N ASP A 109 5.88 -19.54 -12.26
CA ASP A 109 4.72 -20.45 -12.26
C ASP A 109 3.93 -20.46 -10.94
N PHE A 110 4.48 -19.91 -9.87
CA PHE A 110 3.72 -19.74 -8.63
C PHE A 110 2.51 -18.82 -8.80
N LEU A 111 2.50 -17.97 -9.83
CA LEU A 111 1.35 -17.14 -10.17
C LEU A 111 0.05 -17.95 -10.26
N TYR A 112 0.13 -19.20 -10.73
CA TYR A 112 -1.00 -20.13 -10.89
C TYR A 112 -1.25 -21.04 -9.68
N GLN A 113 -0.49 -20.85 -8.59
CA GLN A 113 -0.66 -21.60 -7.35
C GLN A 113 -1.41 -20.73 -6.32
N PRO A 114 -2.18 -21.36 -5.39
CA PRO A 114 -2.80 -20.65 -4.29
C PRO A 114 -1.76 -19.92 -3.43
N VAL A 115 -2.06 -18.66 -3.07
CA VAL A 115 -1.16 -17.76 -2.30
C VAL A 115 -0.76 -18.37 -0.94
N LYS A 116 -1.55 -19.27 -0.37
CA LYS A 116 -1.17 -19.99 0.85
C LYS A 116 0.13 -20.79 0.72
N LYS A 117 0.52 -21.15 -0.51
CA LYS A 117 1.78 -21.88 -0.81
C LYS A 117 2.98 -20.95 -0.99
N TYR A 118 2.77 -19.62 -0.99
CA TYR A 118 3.83 -18.67 -1.21
C TYR A 118 4.68 -18.47 0.03
N SER A 119 5.97 -18.24 -0.17
CA SER A 119 6.82 -17.70 0.88
C SER A 119 6.37 -16.28 1.26
N SER A 120 6.82 -15.78 2.42
CA SER A 120 6.56 -14.39 2.82
C SER A 120 7.06 -13.39 1.76
N GLY A 121 8.26 -13.62 1.22
CA GLY A 121 8.84 -12.80 0.15
C GLY A 121 7.99 -12.79 -1.12
N MET A 122 7.47 -13.94 -1.56
CA MET A 122 6.59 -14.01 -2.73
C MET A 122 5.26 -13.31 -2.52
N LYS A 123 4.66 -13.43 -1.32
CA LYS A 123 3.43 -12.70 -0.97
C LYS A 123 3.66 -11.20 -1.04
N SER A 124 4.77 -10.75 -0.48
CA SER A 124 5.14 -9.35 -0.49
C SER A 124 5.43 -8.84 -1.90
N ARG A 125 6.17 -9.60 -2.73
CA ARG A 125 6.42 -9.27 -4.14
C ARG A 125 5.11 -9.12 -4.91
N LEU A 126 4.19 -10.09 -4.79
CA LEU A 126 2.89 -10.03 -5.47
C LEU A 126 2.07 -8.84 -5.00
N GLY A 127 1.90 -8.65 -3.70
CA GLY A 127 1.09 -7.55 -3.13
C GLY A 127 1.64 -6.18 -3.51
N PHE A 128 2.97 -6.00 -3.44
CA PHE A 128 3.63 -4.78 -3.88
C PHE A 128 3.41 -4.51 -5.37
N SER A 129 3.64 -5.53 -6.21
CA SER A 129 3.50 -5.40 -7.67
C SER A 129 2.07 -5.04 -8.08
N ILE A 130 1.05 -5.65 -7.47
CA ILE A 130 -0.35 -5.33 -7.75
C ILE A 130 -0.61 -3.84 -7.47
N ASN A 131 -0.30 -3.37 -6.26
CA ASN A 131 -0.57 -1.99 -5.88
C ASN A 131 0.20 -0.97 -6.73
N LEU A 132 1.40 -1.33 -7.17
CA LEU A 132 2.23 -0.48 -8.02
C LEU A 132 1.70 -0.41 -9.46
N CYS A 133 1.27 -1.56 -10.04
CA CYS A 133 0.76 -1.63 -11.41
C CYS A 133 -0.66 -1.07 -11.55
N LEU A 134 -1.37 -0.83 -10.46
CA LEU A 134 -2.63 -0.07 -10.45
C LEU A 134 -2.43 1.39 -10.86
N ASP A 135 -1.20 1.88 -10.76
CA ASP A 135 -0.80 3.23 -11.18
C ASP A 135 -1.58 4.36 -10.47
N PRO A 136 -1.66 4.35 -9.13
CA PRO A 136 -2.42 5.34 -8.37
C PRO A 136 -1.84 6.75 -8.48
N ASP A 137 -2.65 7.77 -8.18
CA ASP A 137 -2.19 9.16 -8.08
C ASP A 137 -1.40 9.42 -6.79
N ILE A 138 -1.76 8.68 -5.73
CA ILE A 138 -1.16 8.78 -4.41
C ILE A 138 -0.76 7.38 -3.93
N LEU A 139 0.55 7.19 -3.76
CA LEU A 139 1.12 5.94 -3.28
C LEU A 139 1.49 6.08 -1.80
N ILE A 140 0.85 5.31 -0.94
CA ILE A 140 1.14 5.26 0.50
C ILE A 140 1.97 4.00 0.76
N VAL A 141 3.17 4.17 1.31
CA VAL A 141 4.12 3.08 1.56
C VAL A 141 4.34 2.95 3.06
N ASP A 142 3.77 1.91 3.67
CA ASP A 142 3.87 1.67 5.12
C ASP A 142 4.92 0.59 5.40
N GLU A 143 6.09 0.98 5.90
CA GLU A 143 7.24 0.13 6.27
C GLU A 143 7.65 -0.94 5.22
N ALA A 144 7.09 -0.86 4.01
CA ALA A 144 7.10 -1.94 3.01
C ALA A 144 8.42 -2.09 2.23
N LEU A 145 9.42 -1.22 2.41
CA LEU A 145 10.67 -1.28 1.65
C LEU A 145 11.63 -2.39 2.11
N SER A 146 11.34 -3.03 3.23
CA SER A 146 12.09 -4.21 3.71
C SER A 146 11.62 -5.52 3.05
N VAL A 147 10.96 -5.44 1.89
CA VAL A 147 10.24 -6.53 1.23
C VAL A 147 11.15 -7.29 0.27
N GLY A 148 11.21 -8.60 0.46
CA GLY A 148 11.92 -9.49 -0.44
C GLY A 148 13.45 -9.50 -0.23
N ASP A 149 14.18 -9.84 -1.28
CA ASP A 149 15.63 -9.75 -1.32
C ASP A 149 16.11 -8.34 -1.74
N LYS A 150 17.41 -8.11 -1.63
CA LYS A 150 18.02 -6.81 -1.99
C LYS A 150 17.75 -6.39 -3.44
N GLY A 151 17.66 -7.35 -4.37
CA GLY A 151 17.41 -7.08 -5.78
C GLY A 151 16.01 -6.53 -5.98
N PHE A 152 15.01 -7.16 -5.38
CA PHE A 152 13.63 -6.70 -5.46
C PHE A 152 13.42 -5.34 -4.77
N ALA A 153 14.05 -5.14 -3.60
CA ALA A 153 14.01 -3.85 -2.91
C ALA A 153 14.55 -2.71 -3.80
N GLN A 154 15.67 -2.95 -4.50
CA GLN A 154 16.23 -1.95 -5.44
C GLN A 154 15.29 -1.70 -6.63
N LYS A 155 14.64 -2.74 -7.16
CA LYS A 155 13.64 -2.64 -8.23
C LYS A 155 12.45 -1.77 -7.78
N CYS A 156 11.98 -1.96 -6.54
CA CYS A 156 10.92 -1.14 -5.94
C CYS A 156 11.33 0.34 -5.83
N ILE A 157 12.52 0.61 -5.32
CA ILE A 157 13.07 1.98 -5.20
C ILE A 157 13.13 2.66 -6.57
N ASN A 158 13.66 1.96 -7.57
CA ASN A 158 13.75 2.51 -8.93
C ASN A 158 12.37 2.84 -9.50
N LYS A 159 11.39 1.95 -9.28
CA LYS A 159 10.01 2.19 -9.75
C LYS A 159 9.34 3.37 -9.02
N MET A 160 9.59 3.54 -7.72
CA MET A 160 9.09 4.71 -6.99
C MET A 160 9.72 6.02 -7.48
N LYS A 161 11.01 6.01 -7.85
CA LYS A 161 11.64 7.17 -8.50
C LYS A 161 10.99 7.50 -9.84
N GLU A 162 10.66 6.49 -10.64
CA GLU A 162 9.92 6.67 -11.90
C GLU A 162 8.54 7.29 -11.66
N ILE A 163 7.77 6.75 -10.69
CA ILE A 163 6.46 7.26 -10.30
C ILE A 163 6.55 8.74 -9.87
N LYS A 164 7.57 9.10 -9.10
CA LYS A 164 7.83 10.49 -8.71
C LYS A 164 8.05 11.39 -9.94
N THR A 165 8.82 10.93 -10.95
CA THR A 165 9.07 11.72 -12.17
C THR A 165 7.80 11.94 -13.00
N GLN A 166 6.79 11.10 -12.83
CA GLN A 166 5.46 11.23 -13.44
C GLN A 166 4.56 12.22 -12.72
N GLY A 167 5.04 12.89 -11.65
CA GLY A 167 4.29 13.88 -10.90
C GLY A 167 3.29 13.29 -9.91
N LYS A 168 3.41 12.01 -9.57
CA LYS A 168 2.56 11.35 -8.57
C LYS A 168 3.07 11.58 -7.15
N THR A 169 2.16 11.58 -6.20
CA THR A 169 2.45 11.82 -4.79
C THR A 169 2.84 10.52 -4.08
N ILE A 170 3.90 10.56 -3.27
CA ILE A 170 4.32 9.39 -2.48
C ILE A 170 4.37 9.77 -1.01
N VAL A 171 3.71 8.98 -0.17
CA VAL A 171 3.72 9.15 1.29
C VAL A 171 4.39 7.93 1.92
N PHE A 172 5.59 8.11 2.44
CA PHE A 172 6.29 7.09 3.22
C PHE A 172 5.89 7.16 4.68
N ILE A 173 5.56 6.02 5.27
CA ILE A 173 5.29 5.90 6.70
C ILE A 173 6.30 4.93 7.29
N SER A 174 7.17 5.42 8.18
CA SER A 174 8.28 4.63 8.72
C SER A 174 8.58 4.97 10.17
N HIS A 175 9.25 4.05 10.85
CA HIS A 175 9.85 4.30 12.16
C HIS A 175 11.33 4.70 12.07
N SER A 176 11.92 4.70 10.88
CA SER A 176 13.35 4.93 10.65
C SER A 176 13.61 5.87 9.47
N LEU A 177 14.44 6.90 9.71
CA LEU A 177 14.90 7.86 8.69
C LEU A 177 15.62 7.24 7.47
N PRO A 178 16.45 6.20 7.61
CA PRO A 178 17.16 5.61 6.46
C PRO A 178 16.25 4.94 5.43
N GLN A 179 14.94 4.82 5.69
CA GLN A 179 13.97 4.19 4.80
C GLN A 179 13.16 5.20 3.98
N VAL A 180 13.31 6.49 4.23
CA VAL A 180 12.72 7.64 3.54
C VAL A 180 13.79 8.35 2.69
#